data_ee1954f9af9e9cbac5d3f5d59550b19c
#
_entry.id   ee1954f9af9e9cbac5d3f5d59550b19c
#
_cell.length_a   1.000
_cell.length_b   1.000
_cell.length_c   1.000
_cell.angle_alpha   90.00
_cell.angle_beta   90.00
_cell.angle_gamma   90.00
#
_symmetry.space_group_name_H-M   'P 1'
#
loop_
_entity.id
_entity.type
_entity.pdbx_description
1 polymer ?
#
loop_
_entity_poly.entity_id
_entity_poly.type
_entity_poly.pdbx_seq_one_letter_code
_entity_poly.pdbx_strand_id
1 'polypeptide(L)'
;MRMLSLAAATAPAASRTDLIHNAAAATFDAVGLRFDLDPPTGAELRSLRSALDVTGLTLLDAEVVRIGTHDSSTIAGVIEAAGELGARHVLAVSDIDDNGATIAALAQLSERARVVGVRVVVEFMRFTGIRTLPQACEIVEATGDPSIGVLVDPLHLARSGGHPSQLAAVDHARLVYVQLCDAPAEAPAGGPDALIEESRHSRLLPGSGELPLDELLQAVPLVPISVEVHNDSDRSQHSPAQLAKVVADHTRLRFGHYLR
;
A
#
# COMPACT_ATOMS: atom_id res chain seq x y z
N MET A 1 -13.32 5.52 -14.00
CA MET A 1 -13.68 5.25 -12.57
C MET A 1 -12.44 4.70 -11.89
N ARG A 2 -12.05 5.26 -10.75
CA ARG A 2 -10.94 4.75 -9.93
C ARG A 2 -11.41 3.53 -9.14
N MET A 3 -10.59 2.50 -9.09
CA MET A 3 -10.80 1.32 -8.26
C MET A 3 -10.58 1.69 -6.79
N LEU A 4 -11.48 1.27 -5.89
CA LEU A 4 -11.33 1.41 -4.44
C LEU A 4 -10.91 0.05 -3.85
N SER A 5 -9.78 0.02 -3.15
CA SER A 5 -9.22 -1.16 -2.51
C SER A 5 -9.22 -1.04 -0.99
N LEU A 6 -9.41 -2.14 -0.29
CA LEU A 6 -9.17 -2.25 1.15
C LEU A 6 -7.74 -2.76 1.38
N ALA A 7 -6.89 -1.97 2.00
CA ALA A 7 -5.53 -2.38 2.35
C ALA A 7 -5.54 -3.43 3.48
N ALA A 8 -4.62 -4.39 3.40
CA ALA A 8 -4.51 -5.51 4.35
C ALA A 8 -4.41 -5.06 5.80
N ALA A 9 -3.63 -4.03 6.03
CA ALA A 9 -3.32 -3.56 7.37
C ALA A 9 -4.47 -2.79 8.06
N THR A 10 -5.54 -2.46 7.34
CA THR A 10 -6.73 -1.82 7.94
C THR A 10 -7.43 -2.75 8.93
N ALA A 11 -7.54 -4.04 8.60
CA ALA A 11 -8.25 -5.02 9.44
C ALA A 11 -7.37 -6.27 9.73
N PRO A 12 -6.23 -6.11 10.42
CA PRO A 12 -5.22 -7.16 10.59
C PRO A 12 -5.67 -8.38 11.40
N ALA A 13 -6.78 -8.28 12.13
CA ALA A 13 -7.36 -9.39 12.88
C ALA A 13 -8.19 -10.34 11.99
N ALA A 14 -8.49 -9.98 10.74
CA ALA A 14 -9.14 -10.85 9.79
C ALA A 14 -8.13 -11.89 9.24
N SER A 15 -8.56 -13.11 9.01
CA SER A 15 -7.81 -13.99 8.11
C SER A 15 -7.80 -13.39 6.69
N ARG A 16 -6.83 -13.77 5.85
CA ARG A 16 -6.76 -13.27 4.46
C ARG A 16 -8.05 -13.58 3.68
N THR A 17 -8.63 -14.76 3.88
CA THR A 17 -9.90 -15.15 3.25
C THR A 17 -11.07 -14.29 3.78
N ASP A 18 -11.15 -14.05 5.09
CA ASP A 18 -12.18 -13.19 5.65
C ASP A 18 -12.03 -11.74 5.19
N LEU A 19 -10.79 -11.26 5.03
CA LEU A 19 -10.52 -9.91 4.52
C LEU A 19 -11.08 -9.73 3.10
N ILE A 20 -10.89 -10.72 2.21
CA ILE A 20 -11.48 -10.74 0.86
C ILE A 20 -13.01 -10.64 0.95
N HIS A 21 -13.64 -11.49 1.77
CA HIS A 21 -15.10 -11.47 1.92
C HIS A 21 -15.63 -10.19 2.55
N ASN A 22 -14.92 -9.64 3.54
CA ASN A 22 -15.27 -8.37 4.18
C ASN A 22 -15.16 -7.19 3.19
N ALA A 23 -14.11 -7.17 2.36
CA ALA A 23 -13.94 -6.16 1.32
C ALA A 23 -15.08 -6.24 0.29
N ALA A 24 -15.43 -7.45 -0.17
CA ALA A 24 -16.55 -7.65 -1.09
C ALA A 24 -17.90 -7.21 -0.48
N ALA A 25 -18.17 -7.60 0.76
CA ALA A 25 -19.40 -7.21 1.47
C ALA A 25 -19.49 -5.70 1.71
N ALA A 26 -18.35 -5.02 1.87
CA ALA A 26 -18.24 -3.57 1.95
C ALA A 26 -18.17 -2.88 0.58
N THR A 27 -18.37 -3.64 -0.50
CA THR A 27 -18.41 -3.20 -1.90
C THR A 27 -17.13 -2.57 -2.45
N PHE A 28 -15.97 -2.91 -1.89
CA PHE A 28 -14.69 -2.57 -2.51
C PHE A 28 -14.55 -3.25 -3.88
N ASP A 29 -13.73 -2.68 -4.77
CA ASP A 29 -13.41 -3.24 -6.09
C ASP A 29 -12.19 -4.15 -6.02
N ALA A 30 -11.37 -3.95 -4.99
CA ALA A 30 -10.10 -4.64 -4.80
C ALA A 30 -9.74 -4.81 -3.32
N VAL A 31 -8.72 -5.60 -3.07
CA VAL A 31 -8.17 -5.85 -1.73
C VAL A 31 -6.65 -5.98 -1.81
N GLY A 32 -5.94 -5.52 -0.80
CA GLY A 32 -4.53 -5.84 -0.55
C GLY A 32 -4.43 -7.05 0.39
N LEU A 33 -3.40 -7.87 0.23
CA LEU A 33 -3.15 -9.00 1.14
C LEU A 33 -1.70 -9.00 1.63
N ARG A 34 -1.53 -9.35 2.90
CA ARG A 34 -0.22 -9.37 3.54
C ARG A 34 0.40 -10.76 3.55
N PHE A 35 1.64 -10.89 3.05
CA PHE A 35 2.34 -12.17 2.87
C PHE A 35 3.73 -12.22 3.52
N ASP A 36 4.22 -11.11 4.03
CA ASP A 36 5.60 -10.96 4.53
C ASP A 36 5.94 -11.85 5.74
N LEU A 37 4.97 -12.13 6.59
CA LEU A 37 5.18 -12.93 7.80
C LEU A 37 5.09 -14.42 7.54
N ASP A 38 4.22 -14.81 6.60
CA ASP A 38 3.94 -16.21 6.26
C ASP A 38 3.34 -16.25 4.84
N PRO A 39 4.18 -16.37 3.80
CA PRO A 39 3.68 -16.47 2.43
C PRO A 39 2.73 -17.66 2.27
N PRO A 40 1.52 -17.49 1.72
CA PRO A 40 0.54 -18.54 1.61
C PRO A 40 1.01 -19.64 0.64
N THR A 41 0.75 -20.88 0.98
CA THR A 41 1.11 -22.04 0.16
C THR A 41 -0.03 -23.05 0.05
N GLY A 42 0.06 -23.94 -0.92
CA GLY A 42 -0.79 -25.15 -1.01
C GLY A 42 -2.29 -24.90 -0.86
N ALA A 43 -2.87 -25.33 0.25
CA ALA A 43 -4.33 -25.24 0.49
C ALA A 43 -4.78 -23.79 0.69
N GLU A 44 -3.97 -22.97 1.35
CA GLU A 44 -4.31 -21.56 1.56
C GLU A 44 -4.36 -20.79 0.25
N LEU A 45 -3.36 -20.93 -0.64
CA LEU A 45 -3.38 -20.32 -1.98
C LEU A 45 -4.66 -20.69 -2.75
N ARG A 46 -5.06 -21.96 -2.73
CA ARG A 46 -6.32 -22.40 -3.37
C ARG A 46 -7.55 -21.72 -2.75
N SER A 47 -7.58 -21.59 -1.42
CA SER A 47 -8.68 -20.93 -0.71
C SER A 47 -8.76 -19.43 -1.07
N LEU A 48 -7.62 -18.73 -1.09
CA LEU A 48 -7.54 -17.32 -1.46
C LEU A 48 -7.96 -17.09 -2.91
N ARG A 49 -7.47 -17.94 -3.84
CA ARG A 49 -7.89 -17.87 -5.24
C ARG A 49 -9.41 -18.06 -5.37
N SER A 50 -9.96 -19.10 -4.73
CA SER A 50 -11.41 -19.33 -4.74
C SER A 50 -12.21 -18.16 -4.18
N ALA A 51 -11.73 -17.53 -3.11
CA ALA A 51 -12.39 -16.36 -2.53
C ALA A 51 -12.34 -15.15 -3.50
N LEU A 52 -11.21 -14.90 -4.16
CA LEU A 52 -11.08 -13.84 -5.17
C LEU A 52 -12.01 -14.13 -6.37
N ASP A 53 -12.04 -15.36 -6.86
CA ASP A 53 -12.88 -15.76 -8.00
C ASP A 53 -14.39 -15.59 -7.68
N VAL A 54 -14.82 -16.03 -6.49
CA VAL A 54 -16.22 -15.94 -6.05
C VAL A 54 -16.66 -14.51 -5.82
N THR A 55 -15.77 -13.65 -5.27
CA THR A 55 -16.09 -12.25 -4.98
C THR A 55 -15.90 -11.32 -6.18
N GLY A 56 -15.10 -11.73 -7.17
CA GLY A 56 -14.74 -10.92 -8.31
C GLY A 56 -13.79 -9.76 -7.96
N LEU A 57 -13.24 -9.74 -6.75
CA LEU A 57 -12.29 -8.69 -6.34
C LEU A 57 -10.95 -8.84 -7.04
N THR A 58 -10.36 -7.70 -7.41
CA THR A 58 -8.96 -7.65 -7.83
C THR A 58 -8.04 -7.73 -6.62
N LEU A 59 -7.02 -8.58 -6.64
CA LEU A 59 -5.90 -8.46 -5.72
C LEU A 59 -5.02 -7.30 -6.19
N LEU A 60 -5.11 -6.14 -5.51
CA LEU A 60 -4.38 -4.94 -5.91
C LEU A 60 -2.90 -5.10 -5.61
N ASP A 61 -2.57 -5.48 -4.39
CA ASP A 61 -1.19 -5.62 -3.94
C ASP A 61 -0.99 -6.80 -2.99
N ALA A 62 0.23 -7.33 -3.04
CA ALA A 62 0.80 -8.26 -2.07
C ALA A 62 1.83 -7.50 -1.21
N GLU A 63 1.59 -7.40 0.06
CA GLU A 63 2.40 -6.69 1.05
C GLU A 63 3.22 -7.66 1.89
N VAL A 64 4.40 -7.32 2.31
CA VAL A 64 5.37 -6.31 1.89
C VAL A 64 6.72 -7.00 1.69
N VAL A 65 7.45 -6.67 0.66
CA VAL A 65 8.86 -7.06 0.55
C VAL A 65 9.71 -5.98 1.24
N ARG A 66 10.44 -6.37 2.30
CA ARG A 66 11.39 -5.49 3.00
C ARG A 66 12.82 -5.81 2.57
N ILE A 67 13.34 -4.98 1.65
CA ILE A 67 14.70 -5.08 1.14
C ILE A 67 15.68 -4.74 2.27
N GLY A 68 16.65 -5.63 2.50
CA GLY A 68 17.63 -5.50 3.59
C GLY A 68 17.22 -6.21 4.89
N THR A 69 15.95 -6.58 5.05
CA THR A 69 15.45 -7.28 6.25
C THR A 69 14.98 -8.69 5.91
N HIS A 70 14.21 -8.88 4.84
CA HIS A 70 13.75 -10.21 4.47
C HIS A 70 14.83 -11.02 3.77
N ASP A 71 14.89 -12.29 4.07
CA ASP A 71 15.74 -13.23 3.34
C ASP A 71 15.17 -13.57 1.94
N SER A 72 16.00 -14.21 1.12
CA SER A 72 15.64 -14.54 -0.25
C SER A 72 14.46 -15.51 -0.36
N SER A 73 14.22 -16.35 0.63
CA SER A 73 13.12 -17.32 0.64
C SER A 73 11.79 -16.63 0.92
N THR A 74 11.76 -15.71 1.87
CA THR A 74 10.57 -14.87 2.14
C THR A 74 10.20 -14.02 0.93
N ILE A 75 11.18 -13.35 0.31
CA ILE A 75 10.96 -12.55 -0.89
C ILE A 75 10.41 -13.41 -2.05
N ALA A 76 10.99 -14.60 -2.27
CA ALA A 76 10.51 -15.53 -3.29
C ALA A 76 9.06 -15.96 -3.02
N GLY A 77 8.74 -16.35 -1.80
CA GLY A 77 7.40 -16.76 -1.41
C GLY A 77 6.34 -15.67 -1.61
N VAL A 78 6.66 -14.40 -1.29
CA VAL A 78 5.75 -13.27 -1.55
C VAL A 78 5.50 -13.09 -3.05
N ILE A 79 6.57 -13.13 -3.88
CA ILE A 79 6.45 -12.95 -5.33
C ILE A 79 5.67 -14.10 -5.97
N GLU A 80 5.97 -15.34 -5.60
CA GLU A 80 5.28 -16.54 -6.12
C GLU A 80 3.80 -16.51 -5.76
N ALA A 81 3.46 -16.23 -4.50
CA ALA A 81 2.07 -16.10 -4.06
C ALA A 81 1.33 -14.96 -4.78
N ALA A 82 1.99 -13.80 -4.94
CA ALA A 82 1.44 -12.67 -5.68
C ALA A 82 1.13 -13.06 -7.14
N GLY A 83 2.07 -13.72 -7.81
CA GLY A 83 1.88 -14.20 -9.19
C GLY A 83 0.77 -15.24 -9.31
N GLU A 84 0.76 -16.23 -8.41
CA GLU A 84 -0.26 -17.28 -8.40
C GLU A 84 -1.67 -16.73 -8.17
N LEU A 85 -1.82 -15.69 -7.34
CA LEU A 85 -3.11 -15.06 -7.07
C LEU A 85 -3.47 -13.95 -8.05
N GLY A 86 -2.58 -13.61 -8.98
CA GLY A 86 -2.81 -12.55 -9.97
C GLY A 86 -2.82 -11.14 -9.37
N ALA A 87 -1.99 -10.89 -8.35
CA ALA A 87 -1.81 -9.56 -7.80
C ALA A 87 -1.29 -8.60 -8.88
N ARG A 88 -1.76 -7.35 -8.88
CA ARG A 88 -1.23 -6.34 -9.79
C ARG A 88 0.15 -5.87 -9.36
N HIS A 89 0.37 -5.78 -8.04
CA HIS A 89 1.58 -5.21 -7.46
C HIS A 89 2.16 -6.06 -6.33
N VAL A 90 3.47 -5.97 -6.16
CA VAL A 90 4.17 -6.30 -4.91
C VAL A 90 4.66 -4.98 -4.32
N LEU A 91 4.23 -4.68 -3.11
CA LEU A 91 4.71 -3.52 -2.36
C LEU A 91 6.09 -3.81 -1.79
N ALA A 92 7.05 -2.91 -2.05
CA ALA A 92 8.41 -2.99 -1.57
C ALA A 92 8.79 -1.75 -0.76
N VAL A 93 9.44 -1.95 0.36
CA VAL A 93 10.13 -0.92 1.14
C VAL A 93 11.61 -1.31 1.26
N SER A 94 12.50 -0.34 1.40
CA SER A 94 13.93 -0.61 1.64
C SER A 94 14.34 -0.13 3.01
N ASP A 95 14.96 -1.02 3.77
CA ASP A 95 15.61 -0.71 5.04
C ASP A 95 17.13 -0.44 4.87
N ILE A 96 17.62 -0.41 3.63
CA ILE A 96 19.01 -0.14 3.28
C ILE A 96 19.20 1.37 3.09
N ASP A 97 20.16 1.95 3.81
CA ASP A 97 20.49 3.39 3.68
C ASP A 97 21.29 3.72 2.41
N ASP A 98 21.98 2.74 1.81
CA ASP A 98 22.75 2.92 0.58
C ASP A 98 21.84 2.86 -0.65
N ASN A 99 21.74 3.98 -1.38
CA ASN A 99 20.91 4.07 -2.57
C ASN A 99 21.38 3.11 -3.68
N GLY A 100 22.67 2.91 -3.86
CA GLY A 100 23.20 2.02 -4.90
C GLY A 100 22.82 0.57 -4.64
N ALA A 101 22.94 0.11 -3.38
CA ALA A 101 22.51 -1.22 -2.97
C ALA A 101 20.97 -1.38 -3.12
N THR A 102 20.19 -0.35 -2.76
CA THR A 102 18.73 -0.35 -2.95
C THR A 102 18.35 -0.44 -4.42
N ILE A 103 18.99 0.33 -5.32
CA ILE A 103 18.77 0.29 -6.76
C ILE A 103 19.03 -1.12 -7.31
N ALA A 104 20.18 -1.72 -6.95
CA ALA A 104 20.52 -3.07 -7.40
C ALA A 104 19.53 -4.13 -6.91
N ALA A 105 19.08 -4.03 -5.66
CA ALA A 105 18.09 -4.94 -5.08
C ALA A 105 16.71 -4.80 -5.72
N LEU A 106 16.26 -3.56 -5.98
CA LEU A 106 15.00 -3.29 -6.67
C LEU A 106 15.01 -3.81 -8.11
N ALA A 107 16.11 -3.66 -8.85
CA ALA A 107 16.22 -4.20 -10.19
C ALA A 107 16.10 -5.73 -10.20
N GLN A 108 16.76 -6.42 -9.28
CA GLN A 108 16.64 -7.88 -9.12
C GLN A 108 15.22 -8.31 -8.71
N LEU A 109 14.59 -7.56 -7.79
CA LEU A 109 13.22 -7.82 -7.35
C LEU A 109 12.24 -7.69 -8.52
N SER A 110 12.38 -6.62 -9.31
CA SER A 110 11.52 -6.36 -10.47
C SER A 110 11.68 -7.44 -11.55
N GLU A 111 12.90 -7.91 -11.81
CA GLU A 111 13.13 -9.00 -12.77
C GLU A 111 12.36 -10.27 -12.35
N ARG A 112 12.42 -10.64 -11.06
CA ARG A 112 11.69 -11.79 -10.52
C ARG A 112 10.17 -11.60 -10.60
N ALA A 113 9.68 -10.44 -10.18
CA ALA A 113 8.24 -10.13 -10.20
C ALA A 113 7.67 -10.13 -11.62
N ARG A 114 8.44 -9.65 -12.61
CA ARG A 114 8.05 -9.64 -14.02
C ARG A 114 7.85 -11.04 -14.60
N VAL A 115 8.61 -12.04 -14.14
CA VAL A 115 8.45 -13.44 -14.59
C VAL A 115 7.07 -13.99 -14.22
N VAL A 116 6.50 -13.56 -13.12
CA VAL A 116 5.15 -13.97 -12.67
C VAL A 116 4.06 -12.95 -13.00
N GLY A 117 4.38 -11.93 -13.80
CA GLY A 117 3.40 -10.93 -14.27
C GLY A 117 3.01 -9.86 -13.25
N VAL A 118 3.80 -9.65 -12.22
CA VAL A 118 3.53 -8.70 -11.13
C VAL A 118 4.46 -7.48 -11.23
N ARG A 119 3.93 -6.29 -10.96
CA ARG A 119 4.71 -5.04 -10.94
C ARG A 119 5.22 -4.73 -9.53
N VAL A 120 6.47 -4.33 -9.39
CA VAL A 120 7.02 -3.83 -8.13
C VAL A 120 6.63 -2.38 -7.92
N VAL A 121 6.22 -2.04 -6.70
CA VAL A 121 5.87 -0.68 -6.30
C VAL A 121 6.63 -0.32 -5.03
N VAL A 122 7.30 0.83 -5.04
CA VAL A 122 8.11 1.31 -3.93
C VAL A 122 7.31 2.28 -3.07
N GLU A 123 7.31 2.05 -1.78
CA GLU A 123 6.82 3.00 -0.78
C GLU A 123 8.00 3.64 -0.05
N PHE A 124 7.91 4.96 0.13
CA PHE A 124 8.87 5.73 0.92
C PHE A 124 8.27 6.09 2.28
N MET A 125 9.09 5.99 3.32
CA MET A 125 8.71 6.35 4.69
C MET A 125 9.89 7.00 5.39
N ARG A 126 9.66 8.06 6.16
CA ARG A 126 10.70 8.85 6.84
C ARG A 126 11.67 8.01 7.69
N PHE A 127 11.23 6.85 8.14
CA PHE A 127 11.97 5.95 9.03
C PHE A 127 12.52 4.68 8.34
N THR A 128 12.55 4.65 7.00
CA THR A 128 13.15 3.58 6.19
C THR A 128 14.36 4.10 5.40
N GLY A 129 14.99 3.27 4.59
CA GLY A 129 16.09 3.66 3.71
C GLY A 129 15.66 4.62 2.60
N ILE A 130 14.43 4.48 2.08
CA ILE A 130 13.83 5.43 1.15
C ILE A 130 12.90 6.36 1.93
N ARG A 131 13.31 7.61 2.12
CA ARG A 131 12.70 8.51 3.11
C ARG A 131 11.75 9.55 2.55
N THR A 132 11.87 9.88 1.27
CA THR A 132 11.13 10.99 0.64
C THR A 132 10.68 10.63 -0.77
N LEU A 133 9.64 11.31 -1.26
CA LEU A 133 9.17 11.16 -2.65
C LEU A 133 10.27 11.43 -3.68
N PRO A 134 11.07 12.52 -3.62
CA PRO A 134 12.16 12.73 -4.57
C PRO A 134 13.17 11.58 -4.57
N GLN A 135 13.60 11.11 -3.40
CA GLN A 135 14.52 9.98 -3.30
C GLN A 135 13.93 8.69 -3.91
N ALA A 136 12.64 8.40 -3.69
CA ALA A 136 11.97 7.27 -4.30
C ALA A 136 11.98 7.36 -5.83
N CYS A 137 11.67 8.54 -6.38
CA CYS A 137 11.70 8.77 -7.82
C CYS A 137 13.11 8.61 -8.40
N GLU A 138 14.13 9.19 -7.77
CA GLU A 138 15.53 9.07 -8.20
C GLU A 138 16.01 7.60 -8.19
N ILE A 139 15.70 6.84 -7.13
CA ILE A 139 16.05 5.43 -7.02
C ILE A 139 15.35 4.60 -8.11
N VAL A 140 14.04 4.79 -8.28
CA VAL A 140 13.26 4.04 -9.28
C VAL A 140 13.73 4.38 -10.69
N GLU A 141 14.04 5.63 -10.99
CA GLU A 141 14.59 6.04 -12.29
C GLU A 141 15.97 5.42 -12.55
N ALA A 142 16.84 5.42 -11.53
CA ALA A 142 18.19 4.88 -11.61
C ALA A 142 18.25 3.35 -11.81
N THR A 143 17.17 2.61 -11.54
CA THR A 143 17.07 1.18 -11.91
C THR A 143 17.04 0.96 -13.40
N GLY A 144 16.65 1.96 -14.21
CA GLY A 144 16.43 1.83 -15.65
C GLY A 144 15.19 0.98 -16.02
N ASP A 145 14.43 0.47 -15.05
CA ASP A 145 13.25 -0.35 -15.31
C ASP A 145 11.96 0.50 -15.27
N PRO A 146 11.27 0.68 -16.42
CA PRO A 146 10.03 1.45 -16.46
C PRO A 146 8.85 0.77 -15.75
N SER A 147 8.96 -0.51 -15.42
CA SER A 147 7.89 -1.24 -14.75
C SER A 147 7.81 -0.97 -13.25
N ILE A 148 8.89 -0.48 -12.61
CA ILE A 148 8.86 -0.16 -11.19
C ILE A 148 8.05 1.13 -10.96
N GLY A 149 7.05 1.06 -10.07
CA GLY A 149 6.22 2.19 -9.71
C GLY A 149 6.57 2.80 -8.34
N VAL A 150 5.93 3.92 -8.05
CA VAL A 150 5.97 4.56 -6.73
C VAL A 150 4.55 4.61 -6.19
N LEU A 151 4.39 4.21 -4.95
CA LEU A 151 3.19 4.39 -4.14
C LEU A 151 3.30 5.71 -3.39
N VAL A 152 2.20 6.43 -3.31
CA VAL A 152 2.12 7.65 -2.49
C VAL A 152 1.09 7.44 -1.38
N ASP A 153 1.58 7.43 -0.16
CA ASP A 153 0.77 7.51 1.06
C ASP A 153 0.80 8.96 1.57
N PRO A 154 -0.36 9.61 1.81
CA PRO A 154 -0.43 11.00 2.26
C PRO A 154 0.25 11.23 3.61
N LEU A 155 0.19 10.25 4.54
CA LEU A 155 0.87 10.35 5.82
C LEU A 155 2.39 10.36 5.62
N HIS A 156 2.91 9.41 4.85
CA HIS A 156 4.35 9.32 4.59
C HIS A 156 4.86 10.49 3.77
N LEU A 157 4.07 11.02 2.83
CA LEU A 157 4.39 12.25 2.12
C LEU A 157 4.51 13.42 3.10
N ALA A 158 3.51 13.67 3.94
CA ALA A 158 3.51 14.77 4.90
C ALA A 158 4.65 14.63 5.94
N ARG A 159 4.86 13.43 6.49
CA ARG A 159 5.88 13.18 7.52
C ARG A 159 7.31 13.20 6.98
N SER A 160 7.48 13.10 5.66
CA SER A 160 8.77 13.32 4.99
C SER A 160 9.03 14.80 4.63
N GLY A 161 8.12 15.72 4.99
CA GLY A 161 8.18 17.13 4.63
C GLY A 161 7.75 17.40 3.18
N GLY A 162 7.08 16.44 2.55
CA GLY A 162 6.55 16.58 1.21
C GLY A 162 5.15 17.21 1.18
N HIS A 163 4.71 17.57 -0.03
CA HIS A 163 3.40 18.15 -0.30
C HIS A 163 2.88 17.65 -1.65
N PRO A 164 1.56 17.50 -1.86
CA PRO A 164 0.98 17.04 -3.12
C PRO A 164 1.46 17.78 -4.38
N SER A 165 1.81 19.07 -4.27
CA SER A 165 2.36 19.85 -5.38
C SER A 165 3.65 19.27 -5.99
N GLN A 166 4.40 18.46 -5.24
CA GLN A 166 5.61 17.78 -5.74
C GLN A 166 5.28 16.70 -6.79
N LEU A 167 4.05 16.18 -6.78
CA LEU A 167 3.61 15.16 -7.74
C LEU A 167 3.56 15.67 -9.19
N ALA A 168 3.48 16.98 -9.38
CA ALA A 168 3.57 17.58 -10.72
C ALA A 168 4.91 17.34 -11.42
N ALA A 169 5.97 17.04 -10.66
CA ALA A 169 7.30 16.74 -11.20
C ALA A 169 7.54 15.22 -11.37
N VAL A 170 6.61 14.37 -10.95
CA VAL A 170 6.74 12.91 -11.05
C VAL A 170 6.16 12.41 -12.37
N ASP A 171 6.88 11.52 -13.05
CA ASP A 171 6.32 10.82 -14.21
C ASP A 171 5.06 10.05 -13.77
N HIS A 172 3.92 10.45 -14.33
CA HIS A 172 2.63 9.84 -14.02
C HIS A 172 2.56 8.33 -14.32
N ALA A 173 3.39 7.81 -15.23
CA ALA A 173 3.48 6.37 -15.48
C ALA A 173 4.09 5.59 -14.31
N ARG A 174 4.79 6.28 -13.41
CA ARG A 174 5.37 5.73 -12.18
C ARG A 174 4.40 5.73 -11.00
N LEU A 175 3.38 6.62 -11.00
CA LEU A 175 2.36 6.66 -9.96
C LEU A 175 1.30 5.59 -10.24
N VAL A 176 1.29 4.51 -9.48
CA VAL A 176 0.51 3.31 -9.82
C VAL A 176 -0.71 3.09 -8.95
N TYR A 177 -0.69 3.53 -7.71
CA TYR A 177 -1.84 3.66 -6.81
C TYR A 177 -1.48 4.56 -5.62
N VAL A 178 -2.48 4.96 -4.87
CA VAL A 178 -2.37 5.77 -3.66
C VAL A 178 -2.87 4.93 -2.49
N GLN A 179 -2.12 4.88 -1.39
CA GLN A 179 -2.71 4.50 -0.11
C GLN A 179 -3.36 5.73 0.50
N LEU A 180 -4.58 5.62 1.01
CA LEU A 180 -5.34 6.75 1.51
C LEU A 180 -5.67 6.56 2.99
N CYS A 181 -5.17 7.46 3.80
CA CYS A 181 -5.50 7.66 5.20
C CYS A 181 -5.51 9.14 5.51
N ASP A 182 -5.74 9.50 6.76
CA ASP A 182 -5.60 10.88 7.24
C ASP A 182 -4.82 10.93 8.55
N ALA A 183 -4.43 12.11 8.97
CA ALA A 183 -3.73 12.38 10.21
C ALA A 183 -3.81 13.88 10.57
N PRO A 184 -3.46 14.29 11.80
CA PRO A 184 -3.27 15.70 12.13
C PRO A 184 -2.21 16.37 11.21
N ALA A 185 -2.32 17.66 10.96
CA ALA A 185 -1.35 18.41 10.15
C ALA A 185 0.06 18.34 10.76
N GLU A 186 0.15 18.48 12.07
CA GLU A 186 1.42 18.43 12.80
C GLU A 186 1.88 16.99 13.01
N ALA A 187 3.16 16.74 12.78
CA ALA A 187 3.79 15.45 13.09
C ALA A 187 3.89 15.26 14.61
N PRO A 188 3.77 14.02 15.12
CA PRO A 188 3.94 13.75 16.53
C PRO A 188 5.38 14.09 16.98
N ALA A 189 5.51 14.63 18.19
CA ALA A 189 6.81 14.84 18.81
C ALA A 189 7.43 13.50 19.22
N GLY A 190 8.75 13.34 19.10
CA GLY A 190 9.46 12.12 19.54
C GLY A 190 10.28 11.44 18.46
N GLY A 191 10.42 12.05 17.28
CA GLY A 191 11.32 11.56 16.23
C GLY A 191 10.80 10.30 15.51
N PRO A 192 11.70 9.45 14.98
CA PRO A 192 11.32 8.30 14.16
C PRO A 192 10.37 7.32 14.85
N ASP A 193 10.56 7.04 16.14
CA ASP A 193 9.72 6.10 16.88
C ASP A 193 8.27 6.58 16.98
N ALA A 194 8.06 7.89 17.18
CA ALA A 194 6.73 8.47 17.21
C ALA A 194 6.05 8.43 15.82
N LEU A 195 6.81 8.59 14.74
CA LEU A 195 6.29 8.44 13.36
C LEU A 195 5.91 6.99 13.05
N ILE A 196 6.67 6.03 13.54
CA ILE A 196 6.35 4.59 13.42
C ILE A 196 5.06 4.29 14.19
N GLU A 197 4.95 4.78 15.42
CA GLU A 197 3.76 4.62 16.26
C GLU A 197 2.52 5.21 15.59
N GLU A 198 2.60 6.46 15.10
CA GLU A 198 1.51 7.10 14.36
C GLU A 198 1.08 6.26 13.15
N SER A 199 2.05 5.84 12.34
CA SER A 199 1.78 5.12 11.09
C SER A 199 1.12 3.75 11.29
N ARG A 200 1.34 3.11 12.45
CA ARG A 200 0.87 1.76 12.77
C ARG A 200 -0.37 1.70 13.64
N HIS A 201 -0.68 2.79 14.37
CA HIS A 201 -1.67 2.75 15.46
C HIS A 201 -2.64 3.92 15.49
N SER A 202 -2.35 5.03 14.79
CA SER A 202 -3.08 6.30 15.01
C SER A 202 -3.51 7.01 13.73
N ARG A 203 -3.54 6.32 12.58
CA ARG A 203 -4.07 6.90 11.34
C ARG A 203 -5.57 7.19 11.48
N LEU A 204 -6.04 8.25 10.85
CA LEU A 204 -7.45 8.63 10.84
C LEU A 204 -8.13 8.16 9.54
N LEU A 205 -9.44 8.03 9.59
CA LEU A 205 -10.26 7.83 8.40
C LEU A 205 -10.04 8.99 7.41
N PRO A 206 -9.99 8.71 6.09
CA PRO A 206 -9.80 9.75 5.08
C PRO A 206 -10.80 10.90 5.21
N GLY A 207 -10.31 12.12 5.44
CA GLY A 207 -11.11 13.33 5.65
C GLY A 207 -11.51 13.57 7.11
N SER A 208 -10.98 12.80 8.06
CA SER A 208 -11.15 13.04 9.51
C SER A 208 -9.95 13.73 10.15
N GLY A 209 -8.90 14.01 9.39
CA GLY A 209 -7.71 14.75 9.79
C GLY A 209 -7.55 16.04 8.99
N GLU A 210 -6.30 16.43 8.79
CA GLU A 210 -5.92 17.71 8.20
C GLU A 210 -4.93 17.57 7.02
N LEU A 211 -4.66 16.34 6.54
CA LEU A 211 -3.80 16.14 5.40
C LEU A 211 -4.49 16.66 4.11
N PRO A 212 -3.73 17.22 3.14
CA PRO A 212 -4.29 17.81 1.92
C PRO A 212 -4.73 16.74 0.91
N LEU A 213 -5.71 15.91 1.29
CA LEU A 213 -6.15 14.74 0.51
C LEU A 213 -6.82 15.13 -0.82
N ASP A 214 -7.58 16.23 -0.86
CA ASP A 214 -8.18 16.71 -2.11
C ASP A 214 -7.10 17.13 -3.11
N GLU A 215 -6.06 17.85 -2.66
CA GLU A 215 -4.93 18.22 -3.50
C GLU A 215 -4.15 16.99 -3.99
N LEU A 216 -3.95 15.99 -3.12
CA LEU A 216 -3.31 14.73 -3.48
C LEU A 216 -4.09 14.02 -4.60
N LEU A 217 -5.40 13.84 -4.42
CA LEU A 217 -6.25 13.12 -5.38
C LEU A 217 -6.42 13.86 -6.71
N GLN A 218 -6.25 15.19 -6.73
CA GLN A 218 -6.21 16.00 -7.94
C GLN A 218 -4.86 15.90 -8.66
N ALA A 219 -3.75 15.78 -7.90
CA ALA A 219 -2.41 15.74 -8.44
C ALA A 219 -2.00 14.38 -9.03
N VAL A 220 -2.61 13.27 -8.57
CA VAL A 220 -2.31 11.94 -9.09
C VAL A 220 -3.19 11.57 -10.30
N PRO A 221 -2.70 10.76 -11.26
CA PRO A 221 -3.51 10.25 -12.35
C PRO A 221 -4.70 9.39 -11.86
N LEU A 222 -5.55 8.92 -12.77
CA LEU A 222 -6.68 8.03 -12.44
C LEU A 222 -6.20 6.62 -12.07
N VAL A 223 -5.48 6.51 -10.96
CA VAL A 223 -4.97 5.25 -10.40
C VAL A 223 -5.88 4.74 -9.28
N PRO A 224 -5.79 3.45 -8.90
CA PRO A 224 -6.51 2.90 -7.74
C PRO A 224 -6.23 3.67 -6.45
N ILE A 225 -7.19 3.65 -5.54
CA ILE A 225 -7.07 4.14 -4.18
C ILE A 225 -7.20 2.94 -3.24
N SER A 226 -6.16 2.66 -2.47
CA SER A 226 -6.16 1.67 -1.39
C SER A 226 -6.35 2.38 -0.07
N VAL A 227 -7.41 2.08 0.67
CA VAL A 227 -7.65 2.74 1.96
C VAL A 227 -6.93 1.97 3.04
N GLU A 228 -5.98 2.65 3.71
CA GLU A 228 -5.13 2.06 4.73
C GLU A 228 -5.22 2.82 6.05
N VAL A 229 -6.08 2.33 6.95
CA VAL A 229 -6.33 2.96 8.26
C VAL A 229 -5.86 2.05 9.38
N HIS A 230 -4.66 2.32 9.89
CA HIS A 230 -4.13 1.68 11.09
C HIS A 230 -4.57 2.49 12.30
N ASN A 231 -5.66 2.09 12.96
CA ASN A 231 -6.17 2.79 14.13
C ASN A 231 -6.63 1.80 15.20
N ASP A 232 -5.94 1.76 16.32
CA ASP A 232 -6.23 0.81 17.39
C ASP A 232 -7.55 1.11 18.11
N SER A 233 -7.97 2.38 18.17
CA SER A 233 -9.27 2.74 18.71
C SER A 233 -10.40 2.17 17.85
N ASP A 234 -10.33 2.36 16.54
CA ASP A 234 -11.34 1.84 15.62
C ASP A 234 -11.36 0.30 15.63
N ARG A 235 -10.17 -0.33 15.66
CA ARG A 235 -10.02 -1.79 15.75
C ARG A 235 -10.60 -2.35 17.05
N SER A 236 -10.53 -1.62 18.15
CA SER A 236 -11.10 -2.05 19.44
C SER A 236 -12.63 -1.97 19.48
N GLN A 237 -13.22 -1.10 18.65
CA GLN A 237 -14.67 -0.82 18.65
C GLN A 237 -15.43 -1.59 17.55
N HIS A 238 -14.74 -2.11 16.55
CA HIS A 238 -15.35 -2.74 15.38
C HIS A 238 -14.75 -4.12 15.11
N SER A 239 -15.61 -5.06 14.74
CA SER A 239 -15.12 -6.29 14.09
C SER A 239 -14.48 -5.97 12.74
N PRO A 240 -13.60 -6.84 12.18
CA PRO A 240 -13.01 -6.62 10.86
C PRO A 240 -14.03 -6.31 9.75
N ALA A 241 -15.17 -6.99 9.76
CA ALA A 241 -16.24 -6.75 8.78
C ALA A 241 -16.90 -5.37 8.97
N GLN A 242 -17.15 -4.97 10.21
CA GLN A 242 -17.69 -3.64 10.52
C GLN A 242 -16.69 -2.54 10.13
N LEU A 243 -15.41 -2.75 10.43
CA LEU A 243 -14.35 -1.80 10.08
C LEU A 243 -14.23 -1.61 8.57
N ALA A 244 -14.24 -2.70 7.79
CA ALA A 244 -14.24 -2.61 6.33
C ALA A 244 -15.42 -1.77 5.81
N LYS A 245 -16.62 -1.95 6.39
CA LYS A 245 -17.81 -1.17 6.02
C LYS A 245 -17.68 0.30 6.42
N VAL A 246 -17.25 0.59 7.64
CA VAL A 246 -17.04 1.99 8.12
C VAL A 246 -16.06 2.72 7.21
N VAL A 247 -14.93 2.10 6.90
CA VAL A 247 -13.91 2.68 6.03
C VAL A 247 -14.44 2.93 4.61
N ALA A 248 -15.18 1.97 4.04
CA ALA A 248 -15.78 2.11 2.72
C ALA A 248 -16.80 3.24 2.65
N ASP A 249 -17.75 3.25 3.59
CA ASP A 249 -18.84 4.23 3.63
C ASP A 249 -18.28 5.64 3.83
N HIS A 250 -17.34 5.81 4.77
CA HIS A 250 -16.71 7.09 5.06
C HIS A 250 -15.94 7.62 3.85
N THR A 251 -15.10 6.77 3.23
CA THR A 251 -14.33 7.16 2.06
C THR A 251 -15.22 7.55 0.89
N ARG A 252 -16.29 6.81 0.62
CA ARG A 252 -17.23 7.14 -0.46
C ARG A 252 -18.01 8.41 -0.20
N LEU A 253 -18.44 8.62 1.05
CA LEU A 253 -19.15 9.84 1.42
C LEU A 253 -18.27 11.08 1.17
N ARG A 254 -17.01 11.02 1.53
CA ARG A 254 -16.11 12.16 1.48
C ARG A 254 -15.44 12.34 0.12
N PHE A 255 -15.03 11.25 -0.52
CA PHE A 255 -14.21 11.26 -1.74
C PHE A 255 -14.85 10.52 -2.93
N GLY A 256 -16.15 10.18 -2.85
CA GLY A 256 -16.84 9.44 -3.91
C GLY A 256 -16.84 10.13 -5.28
N HIS A 257 -16.68 11.45 -5.32
CA HIS A 257 -16.56 12.21 -6.57
C HIS A 257 -15.22 11.96 -7.29
N TYR A 258 -14.16 11.53 -6.59
CA TYR A 258 -12.90 11.11 -7.20
C TYR A 258 -12.90 9.66 -7.68
N LEU A 259 -13.89 8.86 -7.27
CA LEU A 259 -14.02 7.45 -7.67
C LEU A 259 -14.76 7.28 -9.02
N ARG A 260 -15.41 8.34 -9.51
CA ARG A 260 -16.22 8.33 -10.75
C ARG A 260 -15.39 8.41 -12.02
#